data_e5d745ae9546ac5fcfd41583b5744c4a
#
_entry.id   e5d745ae9546ac5fcfd41583b5744c4a
#
_cell.length_a   1.000
_cell.length_b   1.000
_cell.length_c   1.000
_cell.angle_alpha   90.00
_cell.angle_beta   90.00
_cell.angle_gamma   90.00
#
_symmetry.space_group_name_H-M   'P 1'
#
loop_
_entity.id
_entity.type
_entity.pdbx_description
1 polymer ?
#
loop_
_entity_poly.entity_id
_entity_poly.type
_entity_poly.pdbx_seq_one_letter_code
_entity_poly.pdbx_strand_id
1 'polypeptide(L)'
;MTSDDLNIKALLATQFNDYGKGENFNRDWFEFLGNSIFSTDGQLWHDSRQLIRPQFIKDRLSDIHIFEKHVGFLIPMLGGHGEEVDVLDLFFKFTLDASTDFLLGRSVDSLHHDETEFATAFNYIQHFQSLVARLNDLNWILPRSRFKKEIKIMNNFVEKYVNDALSLPPEELEKRTKSDEGYTFLHAVVQYTRDRNVLRDQLVAILLAGRDTTACSLSWLFYEISTRPHIVQKLRQEIMDYVGPTNQPTYENLKAMKYLQYCLNETLRLYPIVPFNVREALKDTTLPRGGGTDGMQPVGVLKGTPVGYSTLAMQRRPDLYPSVSSGFPPIEDFVPERWYNWTPKSWT
;
A
#
# COMPACT_ATOMS: atom_id res chain seq x y z
N MET A 1 2.19 7.50 22.15
CA MET A 1 2.81 7.33 20.82
C MET A 1 4.23 6.84 21.01
N THR A 2 4.74 5.94 20.16
CA THR A 2 6.10 5.41 20.23
C THR A 2 6.81 5.46 18.87
N SER A 3 8.13 5.67 18.88
CA SER A 3 9.04 5.47 17.73
C SER A 3 10.15 4.47 18.08
N ASP A 4 10.00 3.78 19.22
CA ASP A 4 10.92 2.74 19.64
C ASP A 4 10.73 1.49 18.80
N ASP A 5 11.82 0.95 18.25
CA ASP A 5 11.81 -0.18 17.32
C ASP A 5 11.35 -1.50 17.98
N LEU A 6 11.68 -1.72 19.26
CA LEU A 6 11.21 -2.90 20.00
C LEU A 6 9.71 -2.81 20.28
N ASN A 7 9.20 -1.61 20.63
CA ASN A 7 7.76 -1.41 20.79
C ASN A 7 7.01 -1.61 19.47
N ILE A 8 7.53 -1.08 18.36
CA ILE A 8 6.92 -1.26 17.05
C ILE A 8 6.97 -2.74 16.62
N LYS A 9 8.07 -3.43 16.88
CA LYS A 9 8.20 -4.88 16.67
C LYS A 9 7.19 -5.67 17.53
N ALA A 10 6.96 -5.25 18.77
CA ALA A 10 5.95 -5.86 19.63
C ALA A 10 4.55 -5.73 19.04
N LEU A 11 4.16 -4.51 18.63
CA LEU A 11 2.85 -4.22 18.04
C LEU A 11 2.58 -4.97 16.75
N LEU A 12 3.61 -5.19 15.91
CA LEU A 12 3.45 -5.71 14.55
C LEU A 12 3.83 -7.19 14.39
N ALA A 13 4.57 -7.75 15.34
CA ALA A 13 5.10 -9.11 15.22
C ALA A 13 5.07 -9.89 16.53
N THR A 14 5.88 -9.55 17.55
CA THR A 14 6.13 -10.43 18.68
C THR A 14 4.96 -10.52 19.66
N GLN A 15 4.09 -9.50 19.72
CA GLN A 15 2.85 -9.47 20.51
C GLN A 15 1.64 -9.19 19.63
N PHE A 16 1.68 -9.67 18.36
CA PHE A 16 0.66 -9.40 17.35
C PHE A 16 -0.77 -9.72 17.81
N ASN A 17 -0.96 -10.78 18.60
CA ASN A 17 -2.28 -11.20 19.10
C ASN A 17 -2.81 -10.34 20.26
N ASP A 18 -1.97 -9.46 20.80
CA ASP A 18 -2.35 -8.58 21.91
C ASP A 18 -2.84 -7.22 21.40
N TYR A 19 -2.51 -6.91 20.16
CA TYR A 19 -2.79 -5.61 19.54
C TYR A 19 -3.50 -5.78 18.20
N GLY A 20 -4.51 -4.98 17.97
CA GLY A 20 -5.32 -5.03 16.75
C GLY A 20 -5.77 -3.65 16.28
N LYS A 21 -6.78 -3.64 15.43
CA LYS A 21 -7.45 -2.42 14.98
C LYS A 21 -8.43 -1.91 16.05
N GLY A 22 -9.08 -2.82 16.73
CA GLY A 22 -10.12 -2.54 17.71
C GLY A 22 -11.50 -2.29 17.09
N GLU A 23 -12.52 -2.39 17.94
CA GLU A 23 -13.92 -2.27 17.52
C GLU A 23 -14.27 -0.87 16.99
N ASN A 24 -13.71 0.17 17.60
CA ASN A 24 -13.94 1.55 17.19
C ASN A 24 -13.44 1.80 15.78
N PHE A 25 -12.25 1.30 15.45
CA PHE A 25 -11.70 1.41 14.10
C PHE A 25 -12.57 0.66 13.10
N ASN A 26 -12.95 -0.60 13.40
CA ASN A 26 -13.83 -1.38 12.52
C ASN A 26 -15.15 -0.64 12.27
N ARG A 27 -15.83 -0.16 13.32
CA ARG A 27 -17.08 0.60 13.21
C ARG A 27 -16.94 1.82 12.29
N ASP A 28 -15.88 2.62 12.48
CA ASP A 28 -15.70 3.90 11.80
C ASP A 28 -15.27 3.73 10.32
N TRP A 29 -14.68 2.58 9.97
CA TRP A 29 -14.25 2.25 8.60
C TRP A 29 -15.20 1.30 7.88
N PHE A 30 -16.20 0.76 8.55
CA PHE A 30 -17.08 -0.28 8.03
C PHE A 30 -17.84 0.12 6.76
N GLU A 31 -18.38 1.34 6.70
CA GLU A 31 -19.11 1.80 5.50
C GLU A 31 -18.21 1.81 4.24
N PHE A 32 -16.92 2.06 4.41
CA PHE A 32 -15.94 2.09 3.32
C PHE A 32 -15.32 0.72 3.05
N LEU A 33 -14.71 0.11 4.06
CA LEU A 33 -13.89 -1.09 3.91
C LEU A 33 -14.61 -2.39 4.28
N GLY A 34 -15.81 -2.33 4.86
CA GLY A 34 -16.50 -3.51 5.37
C GLY A 34 -15.65 -4.34 6.34
N ASN A 35 -15.81 -5.65 6.29
CA ASN A 35 -14.99 -6.61 7.05
C ASN A 35 -13.78 -7.08 6.23
N SER A 36 -12.91 -6.15 5.85
CA SER A 36 -11.71 -6.45 5.07
C SER A 36 -10.48 -6.70 5.95
N ILE A 37 -9.39 -7.13 5.31
CA ILE A 37 -8.08 -7.32 5.96
C ILE A 37 -7.58 -6.06 6.70
N PHE A 38 -8.02 -4.85 6.32
CA PHE A 38 -7.58 -3.60 6.94
C PHE A 38 -8.43 -3.14 8.11
N SER A 39 -9.65 -3.66 8.24
CA SER A 39 -10.63 -3.21 9.24
C SER A 39 -10.95 -4.22 10.33
N THR A 40 -10.46 -5.45 10.21
CA THR A 40 -10.78 -6.55 11.13
C THR A 40 -9.58 -7.05 11.92
N ASP A 41 -9.86 -7.80 12.98
CA ASP A 41 -8.92 -8.48 13.84
C ASP A 41 -9.28 -9.97 14.00
N GLY A 42 -8.42 -10.74 14.62
CA GLY A 42 -8.65 -12.14 14.97
C GLY A 42 -8.98 -13.02 13.77
N GLN A 43 -10.05 -13.84 13.88
CA GLN A 43 -10.41 -14.81 12.85
C GLN A 43 -10.80 -14.15 11.53
N LEU A 44 -11.58 -13.06 11.54
CA LEU A 44 -11.99 -12.34 10.33
C LEU A 44 -10.79 -11.80 9.54
N TRP A 45 -9.80 -11.28 10.26
CA TRP A 45 -8.54 -10.85 9.63
C TRP A 45 -7.76 -12.03 9.05
N HIS A 46 -7.70 -13.14 9.79
CA HIS A 46 -7.02 -14.36 9.34
C HIS A 46 -7.65 -14.92 8.06
N ASP A 47 -8.98 -15.01 8.02
CA ASP A 47 -9.74 -15.50 6.87
C ASP A 47 -9.53 -14.60 5.64
N SER A 48 -9.59 -13.26 5.83
CA SER A 48 -9.28 -12.29 4.78
C SER A 48 -7.86 -12.46 4.25
N ARG A 49 -6.87 -12.60 5.13
CA ARG A 49 -5.47 -12.81 4.74
C ARG A 49 -5.27 -14.13 4.00
N GLN A 50 -5.91 -15.19 4.46
CA GLN A 50 -5.83 -16.52 3.83
C GLN A 50 -6.43 -16.52 2.41
N LEU A 51 -7.52 -15.78 2.23
CA LEU A 51 -8.19 -15.61 0.93
C LEU A 51 -7.33 -14.81 -0.06
N ILE A 52 -6.69 -13.73 0.42
CA ILE A 52 -5.98 -12.77 -0.45
C ILE A 52 -4.56 -13.22 -0.78
N ARG A 53 -3.82 -13.75 0.21
CA ARG A 53 -2.37 -14.02 0.10
C ARG A 53 -1.99 -14.87 -1.12
N PRO A 54 -2.72 -15.94 -1.49
CA PRO A 54 -2.37 -16.75 -2.66
C PRO A 54 -2.37 -15.99 -3.98
N GLN A 55 -3.08 -14.85 -4.06
CA GLN A 55 -3.20 -14.05 -5.27
C GLN A 55 -1.98 -13.14 -5.51
N PHE A 56 -1.09 -13.01 -4.52
CA PHE A 56 0.13 -12.22 -4.57
C PHE A 56 1.40 -13.08 -4.53
N ILE A 57 1.30 -14.32 -4.99
CA ILE A 57 2.47 -15.18 -5.18
C ILE A 57 3.23 -14.81 -6.46
N LYS A 58 4.51 -15.21 -6.51
CA LYS A 58 5.45 -14.87 -7.58
C LYS A 58 4.88 -15.07 -9.00
N ASP A 59 4.25 -16.20 -9.27
CA ASP A 59 3.79 -16.56 -10.61
C ASP A 59 2.64 -15.64 -11.12
N ARG A 60 1.92 -14.99 -10.20
CA ARG A 60 0.86 -14.02 -10.54
C ARG A 60 1.39 -12.60 -10.68
N LEU A 61 2.45 -12.25 -9.91
CA LEU A 61 3.12 -10.96 -10.03
C LEU A 61 4.05 -10.88 -11.25
N SER A 62 4.32 -12.01 -11.91
CA SER A 62 5.11 -12.04 -13.13
C SER A 62 4.40 -11.44 -14.35
N ASP A 63 3.09 -11.27 -14.24
CA ASP A 63 2.25 -10.68 -15.28
C ASP A 63 2.37 -9.15 -15.29
N ILE A 64 3.49 -8.64 -15.87
CA ILE A 64 3.80 -7.20 -15.88
C ILE A 64 3.22 -6.45 -17.06
N HIS A 65 2.62 -7.14 -18.04
CA HIS A 65 2.10 -6.49 -19.25
C HIS A 65 0.97 -5.50 -18.99
N ILE A 66 0.16 -5.71 -17.92
CA ILE A 66 -0.87 -4.75 -17.50
C ILE A 66 -0.22 -3.42 -17.13
N PHE A 67 0.84 -3.48 -16.30
CA PHE A 67 1.55 -2.26 -15.86
C PHE A 67 2.24 -1.58 -17.04
N GLU A 68 2.85 -2.34 -17.95
CA GLU A 68 3.50 -1.82 -19.14
C GLU A 68 2.52 -1.11 -20.06
N LYS A 69 1.35 -1.68 -20.29
CA LYS A 69 0.26 -1.04 -21.04
C LYS A 69 -0.06 0.34 -20.47
N HIS A 70 -0.26 0.45 -19.15
CA HIS A 70 -0.61 1.72 -18.52
C HIS A 70 0.57 2.69 -18.42
N VAL A 71 1.81 2.19 -18.31
CA VAL A 71 3.03 3.01 -18.44
C VAL A 71 3.13 3.59 -19.84
N GLY A 72 2.77 2.83 -20.88
CA GLY A 72 2.69 3.31 -22.26
C GLY A 72 1.72 4.49 -22.44
N PHE A 73 0.63 4.55 -21.69
CA PHE A 73 -0.29 5.69 -21.67
C PHE A 73 0.24 6.86 -20.82
N LEU A 74 0.92 6.57 -19.71
CA LEU A 74 1.46 7.58 -18.81
C LEU A 74 2.62 8.37 -19.43
N ILE A 75 3.57 7.72 -20.11
CA ILE A 75 4.78 8.35 -20.64
C ILE A 75 4.50 9.59 -21.51
N PRO A 76 3.57 9.54 -22.49
CA PRO A 76 3.24 10.72 -23.30
C PRO A 76 2.68 11.88 -22.49
N MET A 77 2.05 11.61 -21.35
CA MET A 77 1.44 12.64 -20.48
C MET A 77 2.43 13.34 -19.56
N LEU A 78 3.64 12.80 -19.40
CA LEU A 78 4.70 13.44 -18.62
C LEU A 78 5.25 14.71 -19.29
N GLY A 79 4.73 15.07 -20.47
CA GLY A 79 5.05 16.30 -21.19
C GLY A 79 6.39 16.26 -21.90
N GLY A 80 6.61 17.30 -22.71
CA GLY A 80 7.88 17.54 -23.41
C GLY A 80 8.84 18.39 -22.59
N HIS A 81 10.01 18.67 -23.17
CA HIS A 81 11.00 19.53 -22.54
C HIS A 81 10.46 20.95 -22.30
N GLY A 82 10.45 21.38 -21.03
CA GLY A 82 9.96 22.70 -20.63
C GLY A 82 8.47 22.77 -20.30
N GLU A 83 7.74 21.67 -20.40
CA GLU A 83 6.36 21.59 -19.91
C GLU A 83 6.33 21.26 -18.42
N GLU A 84 5.41 21.91 -17.69
CA GLU A 84 5.18 21.66 -16.27
C GLU A 84 3.96 20.77 -16.10
N VAL A 85 4.12 19.65 -15.38
CA VAL A 85 3.05 18.66 -15.15
C VAL A 85 2.95 18.30 -13.68
N ASP A 86 1.72 18.05 -13.21
CA ASP A 86 1.48 17.47 -11.89
C ASP A 86 1.66 15.95 -11.93
N VAL A 87 2.87 15.49 -11.62
CA VAL A 87 3.20 14.06 -11.64
C VAL A 87 2.42 13.27 -10.57
N LEU A 88 2.01 13.90 -9.46
CA LEU A 88 1.25 13.23 -8.40
C LEU A 88 -0.14 12.85 -8.91
N ASP A 89 -0.83 13.75 -9.59
CA ASP A 89 -2.14 13.49 -10.20
C ASP A 89 -2.02 12.38 -11.26
N LEU A 90 -1.01 12.47 -12.13
CA LEU A 90 -0.76 11.43 -13.14
C LEU A 90 -0.47 10.05 -12.52
N PHE A 91 0.30 9.99 -11.45
CA PHE A 91 0.58 8.72 -10.77
C PHE A 91 -0.67 8.18 -10.06
N PHE A 92 -1.54 9.00 -9.50
CA PHE A 92 -2.82 8.53 -8.97
C PHE A 92 -3.74 7.96 -10.05
N LYS A 93 -3.83 8.60 -11.21
CA LYS A 93 -4.57 8.09 -12.38
C LYS A 93 -3.98 6.79 -12.89
N PHE A 94 -2.66 6.75 -13.09
CA PHE A 94 -1.94 5.55 -13.52
C PHE A 94 -2.16 4.36 -12.58
N THR A 95 -1.97 4.56 -11.29
CA THR A 95 -2.11 3.46 -10.32
C THR A 95 -3.56 3.02 -10.15
N LEU A 96 -4.53 3.91 -10.32
CA LEU A 96 -5.94 3.55 -10.33
C LEU A 96 -6.27 2.68 -11.54
N ASP A 97 -5.82 3.10 -12.73
CA ASP A 97 -6.06 2.36 -13.97
C ASP A 97 -5.40 0.98 -13.97
N ALA A 98 -4.13 0.91 -13.57
CA ALA A 98 -3.42 -0.36 -13.45
C ALA A 98 -4.04 -1.29 -12.40
N SER A 99 -4.43 -0.73 -11.23
CA SER A 99 -5.06 -1.53 -10.17
C SER A 99 -6.43 -2.06 -10.57
N THR A 100 -7.27 -1.27 -11.22
CA THR A 100 -8.59 -1.73 -11.67
C THR A 100 -8.48 -2.74 -12.81
N ASP A 101 -7.53 -2.58 -13.73
CA ASP A 101 -7.24 -3.56 -14.78
C ASP A 101 -6.78 -4.90 -14.18
N PHE A 102 -5.83 -4.89 -13.25
CA PHE A 102 -5.35 -6.08 -12.56
C PHE A 102 -6.43 -6.77 -11.70
N LEU A 103 -7.21 -5.98 -10.95
CA LEU A 103 -8.20 -6.54 -10.02
C LEU A 103 -9.46 -7.02 -10.73
N LEU A 104 -9.93 -6.28 -11.73
CA LEU A 104 -11.24 -6.43 -12.34
C LEU A 104 -11.19 -6.83 -13.83
N GLY A 105 -9.99 -6.80 -14.44
CA GLY A 105 -9.79 -7.07 -15.87
C GLY A 105 -10.22 -5.91 -16.79
N ARG A 106 -10.46 -4.72 -16.20
CA ARG A 106 -10.81 -3.53 -16.96
C ARG A 106 -10.42 -2.27 -16.22
N SER A 107 -9.65 -1.41 -16.89
CA SER A 107 -9.31 -0.08 -16.39
C SER A 107 -10.54 0.83 -16.30
N VAL A 108 -10.53 1.77 -15.35
CA VAL A 108 -11.46 2.91 -15.31
C VAL A 108 -11.08 4.02 -16.29
N ASP A 109 -9.89 3.91 -16.91
CA ASP A 109 -9.39 4.81 -17.95
C ASP A 109 -9.27 6.28 -17.51
N SER A 110 -8.82 6.47 -16.27
CA SER A 110 -8.71 7.79 -15.65
C SER A 110 -7.56 8.63 -16.22
N LEU A 111 -6.59 8.01 -16.89
CA LEU A 111 -5.54 8.72 -17.63
C LEU A 111 -6.10 9.50 -18.83
N HIS A 112 -7.11 8.95 -19.52
CA HIS A 112 -7.68 9.59 -20.72
C HIS A 112 -8.95 10.41 -20.42
N HIS A 113 -9.59 10.17 -19.28
CA HIS A 113 -10.84 10.84 -18.89
C HIS A 113 -10.70 11.47 -17.51
N ASP A 114 -10.62 12.79 -17.47
CA ASP A 114 -10.24 13.57 -16.29
C ASP A 114 -11.14 13.36 -15.05
N GLU A 115 -12.40 12.99 -15.19
CA GLU A 115 -13.28 12.77 -14.02
C GLU A 115 -14.22 11.58 -14.25
N THR A 116 -13.72 10.36 -14.05
CA THR A 116 -14.65 9.24 -13.95
C THR A 116 -15.42 9.35 -12.63
N GLU A 117 -16.73 9.07 -12.68
CA GLU A 117 -17.61 9.11 -11.50
C GLU A 117 -17.06 8.28 -10.35
N PHE A 118 -16.49 7.11 -10.67
CA PHE A 118 -15.84 6.24 -9.70
C PHE A 118 -14.59 6.87 -9.06
N ALA A 119 -13.68 7.45 -9.84
CA ALA A 119 -12.45 8.06 -9.33
C ALA A 119 -12.77 9.24 -8.39
N THR A 120 -13.72 10.08 -8.79
CA THR A 120 -14.19 11.21 -7.99
C THR A 120 -14.82 10.75 -6.67
N ALA A 121 -15.69 9.73 -6.73
CA ALA A 121 -16.29 9.14 -5.53
C ALA A 121 -15.24 8.54 -4.59
N PHE A 122 -14.30 7.76 -5.14
CA PHE A 122 -13.25 7.12 -4.38
C PHE A 122 -12.31 8.12 -3.69
N ASN A 123 -11.93 9.20 -4.38
CA ASN A 123 -11.15 10.30 -3.81
C ASN A 123 -11.88 10.99 -2.65
N TYR A 124 -13.16 11.29 -2.84
CA TYR A 124 -13.96 11.92 -1.80
C TYR A 124 -14.11 11.03 -0.56
N ILE A 125 -14.40 9.75 -0.74
CA ILE A 125 -14.52 8.78 0.35
C ILE A 125 -13.25 8.74 1.18
N GLN A 126 -12.08 8.67 0.56
CA GLN A 126 -10.80 8.65 1.25
C GLN A 126 -10.52 9.95 2.01
N HIS A 127 -10.79 11.10 1.38
CA HIS A 127 -10.69 12.40 2.06
C HIS A 127 -11.60 12.45 3.29
N PHE A 128 -12.87 12.07 3.15
CA PHE A 128 -13.81 12.04 4.26
C PHE A 128 -13.34 11.09 5.37
N GLN A 129 -12.84 9.91 5.01
CA GLN A 129 -12.35 8.93 5.96
C GLN A 129 -11.09 9.43 6.71
N SER A 130 -10.26 10.25 6.06
CA SER A 130 -9.15 10.91 6.73
C SER A 130 -9.61 11.91 7.80
N LEU A 131 -10.74 12.59 7.59
CA LEU A 131 -11.34 13.46 8.61
C LEU A 131 -11.94 12.65 9.76
N VAL A 132 -12.61 11.53 9.46
CA VAL A 132 -13.11 10.59 10.48
C VAL A 132 -11.97 10.12 11.38
N ALA A 133 -10.86 9.71 10.81
CA ALA A 133 -9.68 9.24 11.55
C ALA A 133 -9.04 10.34 12.43
N ARG A 134 -9.05 11.60 11.96
CA ARG A 134 -8.49 12.74 12.72
C ARG A 134 -9.40 13.17 13.87
N LEU A 135 -10.71 13.14 13.67
CA LEU A 135 -11.69 13.55 14.68
C LEU A 135 -11.97 12.47 15.72
N ASN A 136 -11.61 11.22 15.44
CA ASN A 136 -11.82 10.09 16.33
C ASN A 136 -13.26 10.10 16.91
N ASP A 137 -13.43 10.14 18.22
CA ASP A 137 -14.73 10.13 18.90
C ASP A 137 -15.66 11.31 18.54
N LEU A 138 -15.11 12.38 17.96
CA LEU A 138 -15.88 13.53 17.48
C LEU A 138 -16.36 13.39 16.03
N ASN A 139 -16.08 12.27 15.36
CA ASN A 139 -16.43 12.10 13.93
C ASN A 139 -17.92 12.13 13.63
N TRP A 140 -18.77 11.97 14.64
CA TRP A 140 -20.25 12.08 14.52
C TRP A 140 -20.74 13.46 14.08
N ILE A 141 -19.93 14.53 14.26
CA ILE A 141 -20.27 15.89 13.81
C ILE A 141 -20.19 16.05 12.29
N LEU A 142 -19.51 15.13 11.58
CA LEU A 142 -19.34 15.22 10.13
C LEU A 142 -20.64 14.93 9.38
N PRO A 143 -21.03 15.77 8.40
CA PRO A 143 -22.21 15.53 7.59
C PRO A 143 -21.99 14.35 6.64
N ARG A 144 -22.73 13.25 6.82
CA ARG A 144 -22.52 11.99 6.06
C ARG A 144 -23.36 11.86 4.79
N SER A 145 -24.20 12.81 4.43
CA SER A 145 -25.11 12.70 3.27
C SER A 145 -24.36 12.51 1.95
N ARG A 146 -23.36 13.34 1.69
CA ARG A 146 -22.51 13.21 0.51
C ARG A 146 -21.67 11.93 0.58
N PHE A 147 -21.06 11.63 1.72
CA PHE A 147 -20.28 10.40 1.91
C PHE A 147 -21.09 9.14 1.54
N LYS A 148 -22.34 9.03 2.02
CA LYS A 148 -23.21 7.91 1.67
C LYS A 148 -23.56 7.85 0.19
N LYS A 149 -23.72 9.01 -0.48
CA LYS A 149 -23.90 9.05 -1.93
C LYS A 149 -22.69 8.49 -2.67
N GLU A 150 -21.49 8.95 -2.31
CA GLU A 150 -20.24 8.50 -2.95
C GLU A 150 -19.96 7.02 -2.66
N ILE A 151 -20.22 6.51 -1.44
CA ILE A 151 -20.17 5.07 -1.11
C ILE A 151 -21.11 4.28 -2.02
N LYS A 152 -22.29 4.77 -2.32
CA LYS A 152 -23.24 4.10 -3.23
C LYS A 152 -22.68 4.03 -4.67
N ILE A 153 -22.05 5.10 -5.15
CA ILE A 153 -21.42 5.13 -6.47
C ILE A 153 -20.30 4.08 -6.54
N MET A 154 -19.41 4.09 -5.54
CA MET A 154 -18.32 3.13 -5.43
C MET A 154 -18.85 1.68 -5.40
N ASN A 155 -19.84 1.41 -4.56
CA ASN A 155 -20.43 0.07 -4.44
C ASN A 155 -21.07 -0.38 -5.75
N ASN A 156 -21.85 0.46 -6.41
CA ASN A 156 -22.50 0.14 -7.69
C ASN A 156 -21.45 -0.23 -8.76
N PHE A 157 -20.32 0.47 -8.76
CA PHE A 157 -19.22 0.16 -9.66
C PHE A 157 -18.64 -1.22 -9.38
N VAL A 158 -18.27 -1.51 -8.13
CA VAL A 158 -17.67 -2.79 -7.72
C VAL A 158 -18.66 -3.96 -7.90
N GLU A 159 -19.93 -3.77 -7.51
CA GLU A 159 -20.97 -4.81 -7.60
C GLU A 159 -21.20 -5.28 -9.02
N LYS A 160 -21.07 -4.41 -10.02
CA LYS A 160 -21.17 -4.81 -11.43
C LYS A 160 -20.17 -5.93 -11.74
N TYR A 161 -18.90 -5.74 -11.40
CA TYR A 161 -17.86 -6.75 -11.66
C TYR A 161 -18.05 -8.01 -10.81
N VAL A 162 -18.46 -7.85 -9.54
CA VAL A 162 -18.77 -8.97 -8.65
C VAL A 162 -19.91 -9.81 -9.25
N ASN A 163 -20.97 -9.18 -9.73
CA ASN A 163 -22.11 -9.88 -10.36
C ASN A 163 -21.67 -10.63 -11.64
N ASP A 164 -20.87 -9.97 -12.49
CA ASP A 164 -20.35 -10.58 -13.72
C ASP A 164 -19.51 -11.81 -13.40
N ALA A 165 -18.59 -11.70 -12.43
CA ALA A 165 -17.74 -12.83 -12.01
C ALA A 165 -18.54 -13.97 -11.35
N LEU A 166 -19.57 -13.65 -10.54
CA LEU A 166 -20.44 -14.65 -9.92
C LEU A 166 -21.35 -15.36 -10.92
N SER A 167 -21.65 -14.74 -12.07
CA SER A 167 -22.44 -15.35 -13.14
C SER A 167 -21.69 -16.41 -13.94
N LEU A 168 -20.36 -16.43 -13.86
CA LEU A 168 -19.53 -17.38 -14.58
C LEU A 168 -19.69 -18.80 -14.01
N PRO A 169 -19.81 -19.83 -14.88
CA PRO A 169 -19.75 -21.23 -14.46
C PRO A 169 -18.40 -21.57 -13.81
N PRO A 170 -18.35 -22.52 -12.86
CA PRO A 170 -17.09 -22.92 -12.22
C PRO A 170 -15.99 -23.34 -13.20
N GLU A 171 -16.35 -24.04 -14.28
CA GLU A 171 -15.42 -24.50 -15.32
C GLU A 171 -14.78 -23.32 -16.06
N GLU A 172 -15.55 -22.29 -16.37
CA GLU A 172 -15.05 -21.08 -17.04
C GLU A 172 -14.15 -20.26 -16.10
N LEU A 173 -14.52 -20.15 -14.81
CA LEU A 173 -13.67 -19.53 -13.78
C LEU A 173 -12.33 -20.26 -13.65
N GLU A 174 -12.34 -21.59 -13.57
CA GLU A 174 -11.12 -22.39 -13.49
C GLU A 174 -10.23 -22.19 -14.72
N LYS A 175 -10.82 -22.16 -15.92
CA LYS A 175 -10.11 -21.90 -17.18
C LYS A 175 -9.44 -20.53 -17.16
N ARG A 176 -10.16 -19.46 -16.76
CA ARG A 176 -9.62 -18.09 -16.69
C ARG A 176 -8.52 -17.93 -15.65
N THR A 177 -8.63 -18.61 -14.50
CA THR A 177 -7.64 -18.54 -13.45
C THR A 177 -6.37 -19.34 -13.71
N LYS A 178 -6.42 -20.30 -14.67
CA LYS A 178 -5.26 -21.09 -15.10
C LYS A 178 -4.60 -20.54 -16.36
N SER A 179 -5.26 -19.63 -17.08
CA SER A 179 -4.68 -19.01 -18.27
C SER A 179 -3.97 -17.69 -17.91
N ASP A 180 -2.91 -17.39 -18.64
CA ASP A 180 -2.24 -16.07 -18.53
C ASP A 180 -3.12 -14.96 -19.13
N GLU A 181 -3.99 -15.31 -20.09
CA GLU A 181 -4.97 -14.40 -20.68
C GLU A 181 -6.32 -14.50 -19.96
N GLY A 182 -6.76 -13.38 -19.39
CA GLY A 182 -8.09 -13.26 -18.75
C GLY A 182 -8.11 -13.56 -17.24
N TYR A 183 -6.96 -13.81 -16.62
CA TYR A 183 -6.86 -13.83 -15.17
C TYR A 183 -7.21 -12.46 -14.59
N THR A 184 -8.00 -12.45 -13.51
CA THR A 184 -8.16 -11.29 -12.65
C THR A 184 -8.12 -11.74 -11.19
N PHE A 185 -7.71 -10.84 -10.31
CA PHE A 185 -7.78 -11.07 -8.88
C PHE A 185 -9.20 -11.50 -8.45
N LEU A 186 -10.23 -10.82 -8.96
CA LEU A 186 -11.63 -11.12 -8.64
C LEU A 186 -12.02 -12.56 -9.03
N HIS A 187 -11.67 -13.01 -10.25
CA HIS A 187 -11.96 -14.38 -10.69
C HIS A 187 -11.32 -15.40 -9.74
N ALA A 188 -10.08 -15.17 -9.32
CA ALA A 188 -9.40 -16.06 -8.41
C ALA A 188 -10.04 -16.10 -7.01
N VAL A 189 -10.49 -14.97 -6.49
CA VAL A 189 -11.15 -14.91 -5.18
C VAL A 189 -12.54 -15.56 -5.22
N VAL A 190 -13.29 -15.41 -6.33
CA VAL A 190 -14.63 -16.02 -6.52
C VAL A 190 -14.57 -17.55 -6.50
N GLN A 191 -13.42 -18.17 -6.80
CA GLN A 191 -13.25 -19.63 -6.64
C GLN A 191 -13.32 -20.10 -5.18
N TYR A 192 -12.93 -19.25 -4.22
CA TYR A 192 -12.88 -19.58 -2.82
C TYR A 192 -14.12 -19.13 -2.05
N THR A 193 -14.76 -18.06 -2.47
CA THR A 193 -15.97 -17.54 -1.83
C THR A 193 -16.93 -16.92 -2.83
N ARG A 194 -18.21 -17.14 -2.64
CA ARG A 194 -19.29 -16.51 -3.43
C ARG A 194 -20.08 -15.48 -2.62
N ASP A 195 -19.62 -15.16 -1.42
CA ASP A 195 -20.22 -14.11 -0.59
C ASP A 195 -19.90 -12.74 -1.19
N ARG A 196 -20.94 -12.02 -1.63
CA ARG A 196 -20.86 -10.70 -2.27
C ARG A 196 -20.22 -9.66 -1.38
N ASN A 197 -20.51 -9.70 -0.08
CA ASN A 197 -19.96 -8.75 0.87
C ASN A 197 -18.46 -8.96 1.04
N VAL A 198 -18.04 -10.22 1.19
CA VAL A 198 -16.62 -10.55 1.29
C VAL A 198 -15.87 -10.11 0.02
N LEU A 199 -16.42 -10.43 -1.17
CA LEU A 199 -15.80 -10.03 -2.44
C LEU A 199 -15.66 -8.51 -2.56
N ARG A 200 -16.74 -7.76 -2.27
CA ARG A 200 -16.74 -6.29 -2.28
C ARG A 200 -15.72 -5.72 -1.30
N ASP A 201 -15.71 -6.21 -0.06
CA ASP A 201 -14.87 -5.68 1.00
C ASP A 201 -13.38 -5.88 0.69
N GLN A 202 -13.00 -7.07 0.20
CA GLN A 202 -11.63 -7.34 -0.18
C GLN A 202 -11.20 -6.55 -1.44
N LEU A 203 -12.06 -6.43 -2.45
CA LEU A 203 -11.75 -5.63 -3.65
C LEU A 203 -11.49 -4.17 -3.32
N VAL A 204 -12.37 -3.54 -2.53
CA VAL A 204 -12.21 -2.13 -2.13
C VAL A 204 -10.94 -1.93 -1.30
N ALA A 205 -10.65 -2.86 -0.38
CA ALA A 205 -9.46 -2.80 0.44
C ALA A 205 -8.16 -2.89 -0.40
N ILE A 206 -8.11 -3.82 -1.36
CA ILE A 206 -6.91 -3.98 -2.21
C ILE A 206 -6.77 -2.82 -3.18
N LEU A 207 -7.87 -2.30 -3.71
CA LEU A 207 -7.86 -1.12 -4.58
C LEU A 207 -7.28 0.10 -3.84
N LEU A 208 -7.70 0.32 -2.58
CA LEU A 208 -7.13 1.34 -1.72
C LEU A 208 -5.60 1.14 -1.54
N ALA A 209 -5.19 -0.09 -1.27
CA ALA A 209 -3.77 -0.40 -1.05
C ALA A 209 -2.92 -0.18 -2.30
N GLY A 210 -3.37 -0.62 -3.46
CA GLY A 210 -2.58 -0.60 -4.70
C GLY A 210 -2.46 0.80 -5.31
N ARG A 211 -3.48 1.63 -5.15
CA ARG A 211 -3.51 2.97 -5.75
C ARG A 211 -2.61 3.95 -5.00
N ASP A 212 -2.98 4.31 -3.79
CA ASP A 212 -2.41 5.47 -3.10
C ASP A 212 -0.97 5.25 -2.68
N THR A 213 -0.65 4.06 -2.19
CA THR A 213 0.70 3.76 -1.70
C THR A 213 1.72 3.78 -2.85
N THR A 214 1.35 3.23 -3.99
CA THR A 214 2.22 3.16 -5.17
C THR A 214 2.41 4.55 -5.79
N ALA A 215 1.33 5.32 -5.96
CA ALA A 215 1.41 6.70 -6.47
C ALA A 215 2.30 7.59 -5.60
N CYS A 216 2.12 7.55 -4.27
CA CYS A 216 2.96 8.30 -3.34
C CYS A 216 4.43 7.85 -3.38
N SER A 217 4.69 6.53 -3.45
CA SER A 217 6.07 6.01 -3.55
C SER A 217 6.76 6.49 -4.82
N LEU A 218 6.08 6.44 -5.96
CA LEU A 218 6.57 6.96 -7.23
C LEU A 218 6.86 8.45 -7.14
N SER A 219 5.93 9.25 -6.60
CA SER A 219 6.09 10.70 -6.48
C SER A 219 7.32 11.08 -5.65
N TRP A 220 7.54 10.45 -4.50
CA TRP A 220 8.71 10.69 -3.68
C TRP A 220 10.01 10.21 -4.33
N LEU A 221 10.00 9.05 -5.00
CA LEU A 221 11.16 8.59 -5.75
C LEU A 221 11.54 9.57 -6.85
N PHE A 222 10.57 10.00 -7.68
CA PHE A 222 10.83 10.96 -8.76
C PHE A 222 11.27 12.32 -8.24
N TYR A 223 10.71 12.79 -7.13
CA TYR A 223 11.18 13.99 -6.45
C TYR A 223 12.67 13.89 -6.08
N GLU A 224 13.07 12.79 -5.45
CA GLU A 224 14.45 12.59 -5.01
C GLU A 224 15.45 12.44 -6.17
N ILE A 225 15.10 11.68 -7.20
CA ILE A 225 16.02 11.46 -8.33
C ILE A 225 16.07 12.66 -9.30
N SER A 226 15.04 13.52 -9.34
CA SER A 226 14.98 14.66 -10.24
C SER A 226 16.14 15.65 -10.04
N THR A 227 16.62 15.77 -8.81
CA THR A 227 17.73 16.66 -8.41
C THR A 227 19.09 15.95 -8.33
N ARG A 228 19.13 14.64 -8.67
CA ARG A 228 20.33 13.78 -8.51
C ARG A 228 20.70 13.04 -9.80
N PRO A 229 21.26 13.75 -10.81
CA PRO A 229 21.58 13.15 -12.13
C PRO A 229 22.47 11.91 -12.06
N HIS A 230 23.38 11.84 -11.07
CA HIS A 230 24.25 10.68 -10.88
C HIS A 230 23.51 9.41 -10.49
N ILE A 231 22.40 9.51 -9.73
CA ILE A 231 21.52 8.38 -9.39
C ILE A 231 20.76 7.94 -10.64
N VAL A 232 20.22 8.90 -11.40
CA VAL A 232 19.53 8.60 -12.67
C VAL A 232 20.46 7.89 -13.64
N GLN A 233 21.72 8.33 -13.74
CA GLN A 233 22.71 7.68 -14.61
C GLN A 233 22.98 6.23 -14.20
N LYS A 234 23.13 5.94 -12.90
CA LYS A 234 23.32 4.57 -12.39
C LYS A 234 22.07 3.70 -12.65
N LEU A 235 20.87 4.23 -12.40
CA LEU A 235 19.62 3.50 -12.70
C LEU A 235 19.50 3.18 -14.19
N ARG A 236 19.80 4.14 -15.06
CA ARG A 236 19.81 3.92 -16.52
C ARG A 236 20.84 2.87 -16.93
N GLN A 237 22.04 2.89 -16.35
CA GLN A 237 23.05 1.87 -16.62
C GLN A 237 22.56 0.49 -16.20
N GLU A 238 21.99 0.35 -15.00
CA GLU A 238 21.45 -0.91 -14.53
C GLU A 238 20.31 -1.43 -15.45
N ILE A 239 19.40 -0.55 -15.90
CA ILE A 239 18.35 -0.91 -16.85
C ILE A 239 18.97 -1.41 -18.17
N MET A 240 19.98 -0.72 -18.68
CA MET A 240 20.67 -1.13 -19.92
C MET A 240 21.36 -2.49 -19.77
N ASP A 241 21.95 -2.76 -18.61
CA ASP A 241 22.68 -4.02 -18.36
C ASP A 241 21.74 -5.23 -18.22
N TYR A 242 20.55 -5.05 -17.61
CA TYR A 242 19.61 -6.15 -17.33
C TYR A 242 18.50 -6.29 -18.35
N VAL A 243 18.02 -5.20 -18.93
CA VAL A 243 16.89 -5.17 -19.85
C VAL A 243 17.31 -4.86 -21.27
N GLY A 244 18.24 -3.92 -21.44
CA GLY A 244 18.68 -3.43 -22.74
C GLY A 244 17.81 -2.27 -23.26
N PRO A 245 18.13 -1.77 -24.48
CA PRO A 245 17.52 -0.53 -24.98
C PRO A 245 16.08 -0.68 -25.53
N THR A 246 15.65 -1.89 -25.89
CA THR A 246 14.39 -2.12 -26.62
C THR A 246 13.55 -3.27 -26.07
N ASN A 247 14.06 -4.02 -25.11
CA ASN A 247 13.34 -5.15 -24.55
C ASN A 247 12.36 -4.71 -23.47
N GLN A 248 11.33 -5.51 -23.28
CA GLN A 248 10.43 -5.37 -22.14
C GLN A 248 11.06 -6.01 -20.91
N PRO A 249 10.97 -5.39 -19.72
CA PRO A 249 11.49 -5.97 -18.50
C PRO A 249 10.69 -7.21 -18.09
N THR A 250 11.38 -8.24 -17.64
CA THR A 250 10.76 -9.42 -17.02
C THR A 250 10.75 -9.27 -15.49
N TYR A 251 9.98 -10.12 -14.82
CA TYR A 251 10.00 -10.20 -13.35
C TYR A 251 11.42 -10.49 -12.82
N GLU A 252 12.15 -11.37 -13.49
CA GLU A 252 13.54 -11.71 -13.16
C GLU A 252 14.47 -10.51 -13.30
N ASN A 253 14.31 -9.71 -14.37
CA ASN A 253 15.07 -8.47 -14.54
C ASN A 253 14.81 -7.51 -13.37
N LEU A 254 13.53 -7.23 -13.05
CA LEU A 254 13.16 -6.35 -11.95
C LEU A 254 13.72 -6.83 -10.60
N LYS A 255 13.73 -8.14 -10.36
CA LYS A 255 14.30 -8.73 -9.16
C LYS A 255 15.84 -8.65 -9.12
N ALA A 256 16.50 -8.70 -10.26
CA ALA A 256 17.95 -8.63 -10.39
C ALA A 256 18.50 -7.20 -10.24
N MET A 257 17.72 -6.17 -10.61
CA MET A 257 18.08 -4.77 -10.52
C MET A 257 18.17 -4.29 -9.06
N LYS A 258 19.35 -4.45 -8.46
CA LYS A 258 19.58 -4.17 -7.03
C LYS A 258 19.63 -2.69 -6.70
N TYR A 259 20.18 -1.88 -7.60
CA TYR A 259 20.25 -0.44 -7.38
C TYR A 259 18.87 0.20 -7.40
N LEU A 260 17.97 -0.26 -8.28
CA LEU A 260 16.57 0.13 -8.25
C LEU A 260 15.90 -0.20 -6.89
N GLN A 261 16.15 -1.40 -6.37
CA GLN A 261 15.64 -1.78 -5.04
C GLN A 261 16.20 -0.89 -3.93
N TYR A 262 17.48 -0.50 -4.01
CA TYR A 262 18.10 0.41 -3.04
C TYR A 262 17.51 1.81 -3.10
N CYS A 263 17.20 2.32 -4.31
CA CYS A 263 16.49 3.58 -4.48
C CYS A 263 15.08 3.55 -3.86
N LEU A 264 14.33 2.45 -4.09
CA LEU A 264 13.01 2.26 -3.49
C LEU A 264 13.10 2.15 -1.96
N ASN A 265 14.04 1.37 -1.43
CA ASN A 265 14.24 1.24 0.01
C ASN A 265 14.58 2.59 0.66
N GLU A 266 15.43 3.38 0.02
CA GLU A 266 15.82 4.70 0.53
C GLU A 266 14.67 5.69 0.47
N THR A 267 13.86 5.63 -0.59
CA THR A 267 12.61 6.41 -0.69
C THR A 267 11.68 6.08 0.48
N LEU A 268 11.40 4.80 0.71
CA LEU A 268 10.50 4.37 1.79
C LEU A 268 11.09 4.62 3.19
N ARG A 269 12.40 4.66 3.32
CA ARG A 269 13.08 5.03 4.57
C ARG A 269 12.85 6.50 4.93
N LEU A 270 13.04 7.40 3.97
CA LEU A 270 12.85 8.84 4.17
C LEU A 270 11.38 9.25 4.18
N TYR A 271 10.58 8.61 3.32
CA TYR A 271 9.16 8.94 3.08
C TYR A 271 8.29 7.67 3.20
N PRO A 272 8.18 7.08 4.41
CA PRO A 272 7.29 5.93 4.59
C PRO A 272 5.86 6.37 4.29
N ILE A 273 5.18 5.64 3.41
CA ILE A 273 3.85 6.00 2.90
C ILE A 273 2.79 6.01 4.01
N VAL A 274 2.97 5.15 5.02
CA VAL A 274 2.19 5.19 6.26
C VAL A 274 3.10 5.67 7.38
N PRO A 275 3.28 7.01 7.53
CA PRO A 275 4.27 7.58 8.45
C PRO A 275 3.95 7.34 9.93
N PHE A 276 2.67 7.15 10.24
CA PHE A 276 2.18 6.70 11.55
C PHE A 276 0.93 5.86 11.41
N ASN A 277 0.76 4.97 12.38
CA ASN A 277 -0.41 4.11 12.46
C ASN A 277 -0.74 3.87 13.94
N VAL A 278 -1.90 3.24 14.19
CA VAL A 278 -2.40 2.96 15.52
C VAL A 278 -2.75 1.48 15.64
N ARG A 279 -2.54 0.93 16.82
CA ARG A 279 -3.12 -0.34 17.28
C ARG A 279 -3.82 -0.12 18.61
N GLU A 280 -4.87 -0.85 18.87
CA GLU A 280 -5.55 -0.91 20.16
C GLU A 280 -5.12 -2.19 20.91
N ALA A 281 -4.89 -2.08 22.20
CA ALA A 281 -4.65 -3.26 23.04
C ALA A 281 -5.97 -4.05 23.18
N LEU A 282 -5.99 -5.29 22.66
CA LEU A 282 -7.17 -6.15 22.68
C LEU A 282 -7.39 -6.84 24.02
N LYS A 283 -6.38 -6.82 24.89
CA LYS A 283 -6.35 -7.30 26.27
C LYS A 283 -5.33 -6.51 27.07
N ASP A 284 -5.31 -6.70 28.38
CA ASP A 284 -4.23 -6.18 29.22
C ASP A 284 -2.90 -6.83 28.80
N THR A 285 -1.91 -5.99 28.50
CA THR A 285 -0.64 -6.42 27.91
C THR A 285 0.49 -5.45 28.29
N THR A 286 1.62 -5.52 27.61
CA THR A 286 2.79 -4.67 27.86
C THR A 286 3.40 -4.18 26.56
N LEU A 287 4.14 -3.07 26.63
CA LEU A 287 5.16 -2.73 25.64
C LEU A 287 6.54 -2.98 26.24
N PRO A 288 7.53 -3.40 25.44
CA PRO A 288 8.89 -3.69 25.92
C PRO A 288 9.59 -2.53 26.61
N ARG A 289 9.29 -1.29 26.19
CA ARG A 289 9.91 -0.05 26.69
C ARG A 289 8.88 1.02 26.96
N GLY A 290 9.23 1.95 27.85
CA GLY A 290 8.42 3.09 28.27
C GLY A 290 8.22 3.18 29.79
N GLY A 291 8.57 2.12 30.53
CA GLY A 291 8.53 2.08 31.99
C GLY A 291 9.88 2.34 32.62
N GLY A 292 9.89 2.43 33.99
CA GLY A 292 11.08 2.76 34.77
C GLY A 292 11.45 4.25 34.68
N THR A 293 12.45 4.64 35.42
CA THR A 293 12.93 6.04 35.48
C THR A 293 13.68 6.47 34.22
N ASP A 294 14.23 5.50 33.50
CA ASP A 294 15.00 5.66 32.27
C ASP A 294 14.20 5.36 30.99
N GLY A 295 12.93 4.92 31.12
CA GLY A 295 12.09 4.53 30.00
C GLY A 295 12.47 3.19 29.35
N MET A 296 13.43 2.46 29.91
CA MET A 296 13.95 1.21 29.30
C MET A 296 13.25 -0.06 29.82
N GLN A 297 12.40 0.07 30.82
CA GLN A 297 11.65 -1.06 31.39
C GLN A 297 10.31 -1.24 30.65
N PRO A 298 9.71 -2.43 30.69
CA PRO A 298 8.38 -2.66 30.18
C PRO A 298 7.33 -1.75 30.83
N VAL A 299 6.33 -1.37 30.07
CA VAL A 299 5.18 -0.59 30.54
C VAL A 299 3.88 -1.36 30.32
N GLY A 300 3.01 -1.40 31.34
CA GLY A 300 1.69 -2.02 31.22
C GLY A 300 0.77 -1.20 30.32
N VAL A 301 -0.01 -1.89 29.51
CA VAL A 301 -1.00 -1.30 28.58
C VAL A 301 -2.34 -1.98 28.85
N LEU A 302 -3.33 -1.23 29.29
CA LEU A 302 -4.66 -1.76 29.56
C LEU A 302 -5.42 -2.00 28.27
N LYS A 303 -6.32 -3.00 28.28
CA LYS A 303 -7.26 -3.26 27.18
C LYS A 303 -7.98 -1.98 26.75
N GLY A 304 -8.15 -1.79 25.45
CA GLY A 304 -8.80 -0.61 24.85
C GLY A 304 -7.88 0.61 24.72
N THR A 305 -6.63 0.54 25.19
CA THR A 305 -5.68 1.66 25.03
C THR A 305 -5.17 1.74 23.60
N PRO A 306 -5.37 2.90 22.89
CA PRO A 306 -4.78 3.09 21.57
C PRO A 306 -3.28 3.40 21.69
N VAL A 307 -2.47 2.65 20.96
CA VAL A 307 -1.02 2.83 20.89
C VAL A 307 -0.65 3.29 19.49
N GLY A 308 -0.33 4.57 19.36
CA GLY A 308 0.19 5.15 18.13
C GLY A 308 1.68 4.85 17.97
N TYR A 309 2.12 4.57 16.75
CA TYR A 309 3.53 4.41 16.41
C TYR A 309 3.89 5.16 15.13
N SER A 310 5.12 5.66 15.06
CA SER A 310 5.62 6.43 13.93
C SER A 310 6.80 5.71 13.28
N THR A 311 6.58 5.16 12.07
CA THR A 311 7.64 4.63 11.22
C THR A 311 8.54 5.74 10.72
N LEU A 312 7.99 6.92 10.42
CA LEU A 312 8.77 8.09 9.99
C LEU A 312 9.79 8.52 11.04
N ALA A 313 9.36 8.62 12.31
CA ALA A 313 10.26 8.99 13.39
C ALA A 313 11.28 7.88 13.69
N MET A 314 10.85 6.61 13.69
CA MET A 314 11.73 5.46 13.90
C MET A 314 12.85 5.41 12.86
N GLN A 315 12.50 5.52 11.58
CA GLN A 315 13.45 5.42 10.48
C GLN A 315 14.43 6.59 10.36
N ARG A 316 14.24 7.64 11.17
CA ARG A 316 15.12 8.81 11.29
C ARG A 316 15.87 8.87 12.62
N ARG A 317 15.84 7.80 13.41
CA ARG A 317 16.60 7.71 14.68
C ARG A 317 18.07 7.40 14.41
N PRO A 318 19.02 8.27 14.85
CA PRO A 318 20.45 8.06 14.59
C PRO A 318 21.01 6.78 15.23
N ASP A 319 20.47 6.36 16.36
CA ASP A 319 20.90 5.17 17.10
C ASP A 319 20.63 3.83 16.38
N LEU A 320 19.75 3.84 15.36
CA LEU A 320 19.46 2.67 14.56
C LEU A 320 20.44 2.49 13.38
N TYR A 321 21.34 3.44 13.15
CA TYR A 321 22.29 3.42 12.03
C TYR A 321 23.74 3.44 12.53
N PRO A 322 24.69 2.97 11.72
CA PRO A 322 26.10 3.21 11.98
C PRO A 322 26.40 4.72 12.05
N SER A 323 27.39 5.09 12.85
CA SER A 323 27.76 6.51 13.00
C SER A 323 28.37 7.08 11.71
N VAL A 324 28.15 8.38 11.46
CA VAL A 324 28.78 9.10 10.34
C VAL A 324 30.31 9.05 10.43
N SER A 325 30.87 9.02 11.66
CA SER A 325 32.32 8.88 11.87
C SER A 325 32.88 7.55 11.39
N SER A 326 32.05 6.52 11.17
CA SER A 326 32.45 5.25 10.53
C SER A 326 32.40 5.26 9.00
N GLY A 327 32.14 6.41 8.40
CA GLY A 327 31.97 6.56 6.95
C GLY A 327 30.54 6.26 6.46
N PHE A 328 29.58 6.06 7.38
CA PHE A 328 28.18 5.86 6.99
C PHE A 328 27.54 7.19 6.56
N PRO A 329 26.70 7.22 5.50
CA PRO A 329 26.09 8.47 5.06
C PRO A 329 25.15 9.08 6.14
N PRO A 330 25.01 10.42 6.18
CA PRO A 330 24.03 11.08 7.04
C PRO A 330 22.63 10.50 6.82
N ILE A 331 21.85 10.38 7.90
CA ILE A 331 20.53 9.73 7.84
C ILE A 331 19.48 10.59 7.14
N GLU A 332 19.70 11.89 7.05
CA GLU A 332 18.83 12.85 6.37
C GLU A 332 18.98 12.81 4.84
N ASP A 333 20.11 12.31 4.36
CA ASP A 333 20.45 12.33 2.93
C ASP A 333 19.85 11.12 2.20
N PHE A 334 19.41 11.36 0.98
CA PHE A 334 18.98 10.31 0.05
C PHE A 334 20.20 9.67 -0.61
N VAL A 335 20.65 8.55 -0.08
CA VAL A 335 21.85 7.82 -0.52
C VAL A 335 21.52 6.33 -0.68
N PRO A 336 21.13 5.88 -1.88
CA PRO A 336 20.80 4.47 -2.15
C PRO A 336 21.93 3.49 -1.82
N GLU A 337 23.18 3.94 -1.96
CA GLU A 337 24.38 3.17 -1.66
C GLU A 337 24.49 2.73 -0.19
N ARG A 338 23.73 3.35 0.70
CA ARG A 338 23.54 2.93 2.09
C ARG A 338 23.22 1.43 2.20
N TRP A 339 22.46 0.91 1.27
CA TRP A 339 21.93 -0.46 1.25
C TRP A 339 22.89 -1.50 0.68
N TYR A 340 24.11 -1.11 0.23
CA TYR A 340 25.07 -2.06 -0.35
C TYR A 340 25.54 -3.10 0.66
N ASN A 341 25.95 -2.65 1.84
CA ASN A 341 26.57 -3.49 2.85
C ASN A 341 25.93 -3.35 4.24
N TRP A 342 24.72 -2.80 4.28
CA TRP A 342 24.00 -2.59 5.55
C TRP A 342 22.54 -3.03 5.45
N THR A 343 22.10 -3.70 6.50
CA THR A 343 20.68 -4.05 6.71
C THR A 343 20.31 -3.72 8.15
N PRO A 344 19.08 -3.27 8.41
CA PRO A 344 18.62 -2.99 9.77
C PRO A 344 18.67 -4.24 10.66
N LYS A 345 19.36 -4.17 11.79
CA LYS A 345 19.50 -5.31 12.73
C LYS A 345 18.19 -5.69 13.42
N SER A 346 17.26 -4.77 13.56
CA SER A 346 15.96 -4.99 14.22
C SER A 346 14.94 -5.80 13.43
N TRP A 347 15.24 -6.11 12.15
CA TRP A 347 14.34 -6.84 11.26
C TRP A 347 14.73 -8.32 11.06
N THR A 348 15.80 -8.77 11.69
CA THR A 348 16.27 -10.17 11.67
C THR A 348 15.76 -10.97 12.86
#